data_9ce6d955be85991ec8368d3a09d87f18
#
_entry.id   9ce6d955be85991ec8368d3a09d87f18
#
_cell.length_a   1.000
_cell.length_b   1.000
_cell.length_c   1.000
_cell.angle_alpha   90.00
_cell.angle_beta   90.00
_cell.angle_gamma   90.00
#
_symmetry.space_group_name_H-M   'P 1'
#
loop_
_entity.id
_entity.type
_entity.pdbx_description
1 polymer ?
#
loop_
_entity_poly.entity_id
_entity_poly.type
_entity_poly.pdbx_seq_one_letter_code
_entity_poly.pdbx_strand_id
1 'polypeptide(L)'
;QKENTIKNNILGNINSEIQRREFNELKLQNELYQLHFQQQKHELWMLGIITALLSVGFIAFFFYQREKKERLQQENLLLHKEAELSGLREKEIRQRNKEAELREALFRRISFFHKLPSLHTDDKQDESAANSKIVVTNTEWAEVISFVNDAFDNFVVRLQQAYPSLGEKEIGFCCLVKINVNIQDLSDIYCISKAAITKRKYRIKTDKLGITDENISLDSFLKAF
;
A
#
# COMPACT_ATOMS: atom_id res chain seq x y z
N GLN A 1 -71.88 59.36 81.79
CA GLN A 1 -70.59 58.70 81.90
C GLN A 1 -70.60 57.29 81.28
N LYS A 2 -71.61 56.44 81.44
CA LYS A 2 -71.68 55.06 80.89
C LYS A 2 -71.72 55.04 79.36
N GLU A 3 -72.30 56.00 78.69
CA GLU A 3 -72.45 56.04 77.24
C GLU A 3 -71.13 56.31 76.50
N ASN A 4 -70.26 57.16 77.07
CA ASN A 4 -68.91 57.41 76.53
C ASN A 4 -68.00 56.24 76.71
N THR A 5 -68.10 55.43 77.74
CA THR A 5 -67.29 54.22 77.97
C THR A 5 -67.65 53.14 76.97
N ILE A 6 -68.95 52.97 76.66
CA ILE A 6 -69.41 51.97 75.63
C ILE A 6 -68.96 52.39 74.25
N LYS A 7 -69.00 53.69 73.90
CA LYS A 7 -68.60 54.22 72.61
C LYS A 7 -67.07 54.06 72.41
N ASN A 8 -66.29 54.30 73.47
CA ASN A 8 -64.87 54.10 73.41
C ASN A 8 -64.46 52.62 73.27
N ASN A 9 -65.20 51.71 73.92
CA ASN A 9 -65.00 50.26 73.77
C ASN A 9 -65.34 49.72 72.39
N ILE A 10 -66.45 50.27 71.80
CA ILE A 10 -66.86 49.94 70.45
C ILE A 10 -65.78 50.42 69.40
N LEU A 11 -65.36 51.70 69.60
CA LEU A 11 -64.29 52.25 68.74
C LEU A 11 -62.94 51.47 68.86
N GLY A 12 -62.58 51.03 70.08
CA GLY A 12 -61.41 50.22 70.33
C GLY A 12 -61.50 48.83 69.62
N ASN A 13 -62.73 48.21 69.70
CA ASN A 13 -62.91 46.92 69.01
C ASN A 13 -62.91 47.05 67.46
N ILE A 14 -63.52 48.14 66.93
CA ILE A 14 -63.49 48.38 65.48
C ILE A 14 -62.06 48.62 64.98
N ASN A 15 -61.31 49.42 65.72
CA ASN A 15 -59.89 49.72 65.34
C ASN A 15 -58.99 48.46 65.41
N SER A 16 -59.22 47.60 66.40
CA SER A 16 -58.52 46.32 66.49
C SER A 16 -58.87 45.35 65.37
N GLU A 17 -60.13 45.33 64.94
CA GLU A 17 -60.59 44.53 63.78
C GLU A 17 -60.05 45.03 62.46
N ILE A 18 -59.97 46.35 62.27
CA ILE A 18 -59.33 46.95 61.08
C ILE A 18 -57.87 46.60 61.00
N GLN A 19 -57.10 46.82 62.07
CA GLN A 19 -55.73 46.45 62.16
C GLN A 19 -55.47 44.91 61.90
N ARG A 20 -56.38 44.13 62.39
CA ARG A 20 -56.31 42.65 62.17
C ARG A 20 -56.53 42.25 60.70
N ARG A 21 -57.49 42.97 60.03
CA ARG A 21 -57.76 42.80 58.61
C ARG A 21 -56.52 43.25 57.73
N GLU A 22 -56.04 44.47 58.00
CA GLU A 22 -54.82 44.98 57.36
C GLU A 22 -53.61 44.04 57.52
N PHE A 23 -53.40 43.54 58.71
CA PHE A 23 -52.33 42.53 58.96
C PHE A 23 -52.51 41.24 58.18
N ASN A 24 -53.76 40.73 58.12
CA ASN A 24 -54.04 39.50 57.37
C ASN A 24 -53.90 39.77 55.84
N GLU A 25 -54.30 40.91 55.32
CA GLU A 25 -54.06 41.28 53.90
C GLU A 25 -52.58 41.37 53.57
N LEU A 26 -51.82 42.08 54.41
CA LEU A 26 -50.36 42.12 54.26
C LEU A 26 -49.71 40.77 54.30
N LYS A 27 -50.15 39.89 55.20
CA LYS A 27 -49.63 38.47 55.27
C LYS A 27 -50.00 37.71 54.04
N LEU A 28 -51.22 37.82 53.52
CA LEU A 28 -51.65 37.18 52.30
C LEU A 28 -50.85 37.66 51.08
N GLN A 29 -50.66 39.00 50.97
CA GLN A 29 -49.79 39.56 49.90
C GLN A 29 -48.38 39.03 49.96
N ASN A 30 -47.81 38.93 51.14
CA ASN A 30 -46.45 38.43 51.33
C ASN A 30 -46.32 36.92 50.93
N GLU A 31 -47.32 36.11 51.24
CA GLU A 31 -47.42 34.71 50.82
C GLU A 31 -47.54 34.60 49.30
N LEU A 32 -48.37 35.43 48.65
CA LEU A 32 -48.47 35.49 47.19
C LEU A 32 -47.15 35.91 46.53
N TYR A 33 -46.46 36.92 47.04
CA TYR A 33 -45.14 37.30 46.56
C TYR A 33 -44.10 36.18 46.69
N GLN A 34 -44.09 35.43 47.78
CA GLN A 34 -43.19 34.30 47.96
C GLN A 34 -43.50 33.17 46.99
N LEU A 35 -44.77 32.85 46.76
CA LEU A 35 -45.17 31.85 45.76
C LEU A 35 -44.77 32.26 44.34
N HIS A 36 -44.99 33.52 43.94
CA HIS A 36 -44.54 34.05 42.66
C HIS A 36 -43.01 33.99 42.50
N PHE A 37 -42.28 34.35 43.55
CA PHE A 37 -40.83 34.32 43.54
C PHE A 37 -40.31 32.89 43.43
N GLN A 38 -40.92 31.90 44.08
CA GLN A 38 -40.57 30.49 43.94
C GLN A 38 -40.86 29.96 42.56
N GLN A 39 -41.98 30.31 41.95
CA GLN A 39 -42.31 29.95 40.56
C GLN A 39 -41.29 30.51 39.58
N GLN A 40 -40.97 31.79 39.66
CA GLN A 40 -40.00 32.44 38.82
C GLN A 40 -38.61 31.86 38.96
N LYS A 41 -38.18 31.50 40.17
CA LYS A 41 -36.94 30.83 40.44
C LYS A 41 -36.88 29.39 39.81
N HIS A 42 -37.99 28.69 39.83
CA HIS A 42 -38.10 27.35 39.21
C HIS A 42 -38.02 27.44 37.68
N GLU A 43 -38.67 28.40 37.03
CA GLU A 43 -38.58 28.62 35.59
C GLU A 43 -37.15 28.98 35.15
N LEU A 44 -36.45 29.87 35.87
CA LEU A 44 -35.06 30.23 35.62
C LEU A 44 -34.11 29.01 35.76
N TRP A 45 -34.33 28.15 36.75
CA TRP A 45 -33.58 26.91 36.92
C TRP A 45 -33.80 25.94 35.77
N MET A 46 -35.01 25.75 35.33
CA MET A 46 -35.38 24.92 34.19
C MET A 46 -34.67 25.40 32.91
N LEU A 47 -34.74 26.73 32.62
CA LEU A 47 -34.04 27.33 31.51
C LEU A 47 -32.54 27.13 31.59
N GLY A 48 -31.93 27.25 32.78
CA GLY A 48 -30.52 27.01 33.01
C GLY A 48 -30.13 25.58 32.70
N ILE A 49 -30.92 24.59 33.09
CA ILE A 49 -30.69 23.18 32.79
C ILE A 49 -30.77 22.89 31.28
N ILE A 50 -31.77 23.43 30.60
CA ILE A 50 -31.94 23.26 29.15
C ILE A 50 -30.77 23.86 28.38
N THR A 51 -30.34 25.07 28.74
CA THR A 51 -29.17 25.70 28.09
C THR A 51 -27.88 24.94 28.35
N ALA A 52 -27.68 24.38 29.54
CA ALA A 52 -26.54 23.52 29.86
C ALA A 52 -26.52 22.22 29.03
N LEU A 53 -27.66 21.56 28.89
CA LEU A 53 -27.78 20.34 28.06
C LEU A 53 -27.53 20.64 26.58
N LEU A 54 -28.04 21.74 26.05
CA LEU A 54 -27.77 22.13 24.67
C LEU A 54 -26.32 22.46 24.43
N SER A 55 -25.63 23.12 25.36
CA SER A 55 -24.22 23.43 25.25
C SER A 55 -23.35 22.16 25.24
N VAL A 56 -23.66 21.17 26.11
CA VAL A 56 -22.96 19.89 26.11
C VAL A 56 -23.19 19.13 24.79
N GLY A 57 -24.43 19.10 24.29
CA GLY A 57 -24.76 18.51 22.99
C GLY A 57 -23.99 19.15 21.84
N PHE A 58 -23.88 20.48 21.84
CA PHE A 58 -23.14 21.21 20.82
C PHE A 58 -21.64 20.91 20.86
N ILE A 59 -21.04 20.85 22.05
CA ILE A 59 -19.64 20.50 22.23
C ILE A 59 -19.38 19.07 21.73
N ALA A 60 -20.21 18.11 22.13
CA ALA A 60 -20.09 16.71 21.67
C ALA A 60 -20.22 16.60 20.15
N PHE A 61 -21.16 17.31 19.54
CA PHE A 61 -21.33 17.36 18.08
C PHE A 61 -20.10 17.97 17.38
N PHE A 62 -19.50 19.00 17.94
CA PHE A 62 -18.31 19.63 17.39
C PHE A 62 -17.10 18.69 17.43
N PHE A 63 -16.88 17.98 18.55
CA PHE A 63 -15.83 16.97 18.64
C PHE A 63 -16.05 15.81 17.68
N TYR A 64 -17.26 15.31 17.54
CA TYR A 64 -17.61 14.27 16.56
C TYR A 64 -17.31 14.70 15.12
N GLN A 65 -17.68 15.91 14.73
CA GLN A 65 -17.40 16.45 13.40
C GLN A 65 -15.89 16.60 13.15
N ARG A 66 -15.15 17.03 14.16
CA ARG A 66 -13.69 17.15 14.07
C ARG A 66 -13.02 15.79 13.86
N GLU A 67 -13.38 14.80 14.66
CA GLU A 67 -12.84 13.44 14.53
C GLU A 67 -13.15 12.82 13.15
N LYS A 68 -14.38 12.98 12.68
CA LYS A 68 -14.78 12.53 11.35
C LYS A 68 -13.95 13.19 10.24
N LYS A 69 -13.67 14.48 10.34
CA LYS A 69 -12.87 15.21 9.38
C LYS A 69 -11.40 14.73 9.38
N GLU A 70 -10.83 14.49 10.54
CA GLU A 70 -9.46 13.97 10.67
C GLU A 70 -9.32 12.56 10.07
N ARG A 71 -10.29 11.67 10.31
CA ARG A 71 -10.33 10.32 9.69
C ARG A 71 -10.41 10.39 8.17
N LEU A 72 -11.28 11.24 7.62
CA LEU A 72 -11.39 11.44 6.17
C LEU A 72 -10.10 11.99 5.54
N GLN A 73 -9.40 12.88 6.23
CA GLN A 73 -8.12 13.41 5.76
C GLN A 73 -7.04 12.33 5.75
N GLN A 74 -6.98 11.47 6.77
CA GLN A 74 -6.04 10.34 6.82
C GLN A 74 -6.32 9.33 5.71
N GLU A 75 -7.58 8.99 5.47
CA GLU A 75 -7.99 8.08 4.39
C GLU A 75 -7.62 8.63 3.02
N ASN A 76 -7.90 9.90 2.75
CA ASN A 76 -7.51 10.56 1.51
C ASN A 76 -5.99 10.60 1.31
N LEU A 77 -5.23 10.82 2.38
CA LEU A 77 -3.77 10.80 2.31
C LEU A 77 -3.22 9.41 1.99
N LEU A 78 -3.80 8.36 2.59
CA LEU A 78 -3.44 6.97 2.29
C LEU A 78 -3.73 6.62 0.82
N LEU A 79 -4.93 6.93 0.34
CA LEU A 79 -5.32 6.71 -1.06
C LEU A 79 -4.39 7.45 -2.03
N HIS A 80 -3.99 8.68 -1.70
CA HIS A 80 -3.05 9.43 -2.53
C HIS A 80 -1.66 8.78 -2.59
N LYS A 81 -1.16 8.31 -1.45
CA LYS A 81 0.12 7.58 -1.40
C LYS A 81 0.08 6.24 -2.15
N GLU A 82 -1.03 5.50 -2.05
CA GLU A 82 -1.21 4.26 -2.81
C GLU A 82 -1.24 4.52 -4.32
N ALA A 83 -1.93 5.57 -4.76
CA ALA A 83 -1.95 5.97 -6.16
C ALA A 83 -0.56 6.39 -6.67
N GLU A 84 0.22 7.12 -5.87
CA GLU A 84 1.59 7.50 -6.21
C GLU A 84 2.50 6.26 -6.32
N LEU A 85 2.44 5.34 -5.35
CA LEU A 85 3.20 4.09 -5.38
C LEU A 85 2.84 3.20 -6.58
N SER A 86 1.56 3.11 -6.93
CA SER A 86 1.12 2.35 -8.11
C SER A 86 1.66 2.97 -9.39
N GLY A 87 1.64 4.30 -9.51
CA GLY A 87 2.20 5.02 -10.64
C GLY A 87 3.72 4.85 -10.79
N LEU A 88 4.46 4.81 -9.68
CA LEU A 88 5.90 4.53 -9.69
C LEU A 88 6.20 3.09 -10.13
N ARG A 89 5.45 2.11 -9.62
CA ARG A 89 5.57 0.70 -10.04
C ARG A 89 5.29 0.52 -11.53
N GLU A 90 4.26 1.17 -12.05
CA GLU A 90 3.94 1.10 -13.49
C GLU A 90 5.07 1.67 -14.35
N LYS A 91 5.66 2.81 -13.94
CA LYS A 91 6.81 3.40 -14.63
C LYS A 91 8.02 2.45 -14.61
N GLU A 92 8.30 1.82 -13.48
CA GLU A 92 9.40 0.86 -13.35
C GLU A 92 9.20 -0.36 -14.25
N ILE A 93 7.99 -0.94 -14.27
CA ILE A 93 7.64 -2.06 -15.15
C ILE A 93 7.78 -1.65 -16.63
N ARG A 94 7.30 -0.48 -17.00
CA ARG A 94 7.41 0.03 -18.38
C ARG A 94 8.87 0.25 -18.79
N GLN A 95 9.70 0.73 -17.89
CA GLN A 95 11.12 0.92 -18.13
C GLN A 95 11.84 -0.43 -18.32
N ARG A 96 11.58 -1.41 -17.45
CA ARG A 96 12.11 -2.78 -17.58
C ARG A 96 11.68 -3.45 -18.89
N ASN A 97 10.44 -3.27 -19.31
CA ASN A 97 9.96 -3.81 -20.58
C ASN A 97 10.68 -3.19 -21.78
N LYS A 98 10.88 -1.86 -21.78
CA LYS A 98 11.66 -1.20 -22.84
C LYS A 98 13.11 -1.67 -22.89
N GLU A 99 13.74 -1.87 -21.74
CA GLU A 99 15.09 -2.42 -21.67
C GLU A 99 15.15 -3.86 -22.21
N ALA A 100 14.16 -4.69 -21.90
CA ALA A 100 14.05 -6.03 -22.43
C ALA A 100 13.88 -6.04 -23.96
N GLU A 101 12.99 -5.18 -24.50
CA GLU A 101 12.80 -5.00 -25.95
C GLU A 101 14.08 -4.56 -26.66
N LEU A 102 14.82 -3.62 -26.06
CA LEU A 102 16.11 -3.17 -26.61
C LEU A 102 17.15 -4.29 -26.61
N ARG A 103 17.24 -5.07 -25.54
CA ARG A 103 18.13 -6.22 -25.44
C ARG A 103 17.79 -7.26 -26.52
N GLU A 104 16.52 -7.57 -26.71
CA GLU A 104 16.07 -8.50 -27.74
C GLU A 104 16.40 -7.97 -29.16
N ALA A 105 16.15 -6.68 -29.43
CA ALA A 105 16.47 -6.07 -30.71
C ALA A 105 17.96 -6.09 -31.02
N LEU A 106 18.81 -5.88 -29.99
CA LEU A 106 20.26 -5.99 -30.13
C LEU A 106 20.69 -7.43 -30.38
N PHE A 107 20.10 -8.40 -29.67
CA PHE A 107 20.40 -9.81 -29.84
C PHE A 107 20.07 -10.32 -31.24
N ARG A 108 18.94 -9.88 -31.81
CA ARG A 108 18.55 -10.21 -33.19
C ARG A 108 19.55 -9.72 -34.27
N ARG A 109 20.43 -8.79 -33.96
CA ARG A 109 21.48 -8.27 -34.87
C ARG A 109 22.75 -9.14 -34.90
N ILE A 110 22.89 -10.07 -33.94
CA ILE A 110 24.07 -10.95 -33.88
C ILE A 110 23.94 -12.05 -34.92
N SER A 111 25.00 -12.33 -35.68
CA SER A 111 25.01 -13.36 -36.70
C SER A 111 24.64 -14.76 -36.17
N PHE A 112 25.02 -15.05 -34.91
CA PHE A 112 24.68 -16.28 -34.20
C PHE A 112 23.16 -16.48 -34.01
N PHE A 113 22.38 -15.39 -33.82
CA PHE A 113 20.92 -15.48 -33.64
C PHE A 113 20.23 -16.17 -34.82
N HIS A 114 20.67 -15.89 -36.06
CA HIS A 114 20.08 -16.43 -37.28
C HIS A 114 20.30 -17.96 -37.44
N LYS A 115 21.18 -18.54 -36.63
CA LYS A 115 21.43 -19.97 -36.63
C LYS A 115 20.58 -20.77 -35.63
N LEU A 116 19.80 -20.08 -34.77
CA LEU A 116 18.98 -20.71 -33.73
C LEU A 116 17.52 -20.90 -34.23
N PRO A 117 17.10 -22.12 -34.62
CA PRO A 117 15.76 -22.38 -35.15
C PRO A 117 14.64 -21.99 -34.18
N SER A 118 14.86 -22.17 -32.87
CA SER A 118 13.84 -21.89 -31.84
C SER A 118 13.51 -20.42 -31.65
N LEU A 119 14.35 -19.50 -32.13
CA LEU A 119 14.15 -18.07 -32.00
C LEU A 119 13.51 -17.43 -33.23
N HIS A 120 13.28 -18.22 -34.29
CA HIS A 120 12.57 -17.83 -35.51
C HIS A 120 11.10 -18.27 -35.48
N THR A 121 10.31 -17.79 -34.53
CA THR A 121 8.91 -18.16 -34.34
C THR A 121 7.92 -17.51 -35.31
N ASP A 122 8.38 -16.78 -36.31
CA ASP A 122 7.52 -16.28 -37.39
C ASP A 122 7.80 -17.05 -38.67
N ASP A 123 6.88 -17.91 -39.02
CA ASP A 123 6.69 -18.69 -40.26
C ASP A 123 7.30 -20.10 -40.37
N LYS A 124 6.32 -21.05 -40.33
CA LYS A 124 6.35 -22.44 -40.82
C LYS A 124 7.13 -23.47 -40.00
N GLN A 125 6.34 -24.25 -39.28
CA GLN A 125 6.65 -25.62 -38.89
C GLN A 125 6.98 -26.45 -40.16
N ASP A 126 8.23 -26.46 -40.55
CA ASP A 126 8.76 -27.56 -41.35
C ASP A 126 9.37 -28.59 -40.38
N GLU A 127 8.63 -29.69 -40.16
CA GLU A 127 9.01 -30.84 -39.32
C GLU A 127 10.26 -31.59 -39.83
N SER A 128 10.97 -31.08 -40.84
CA SER A 128 12.14 -31.72 -41.44
C SER A 128 13.52 -31.27 -40.87
N ALA A 129 13.53 -30.37 -39.87
CA ALA A 129 14.79 -29.87 -39.26
C ALA A 129 15.28 -30.68 -38.03
N ALA A 130 14.80 -31.92 -37.87
CA ALA A 130 15.35 -32.83 -36.84
C ALA A 130 16.78 -33.27 -37.23
N ASN A 131 17.78 -32.72 -36.56
CA ASN A 131 19.22 -32.96 -36.59
C ASN A 131 20.11 -32.01 -37.42
N SER A 132 19.78 -30.73 -37.52
CA SER A 132 20.72 -29.75 -38.06
C SER A 132 21.79 -29.40 -37.00
N LYS A 133 23.00 -29.90 -37.19
CA LYS A 133 24.16 -29.55 -36.36
C LYS A 133 24.45 -28.06 -36.49
N ILE A 134 24.27 -27.29 -35.40
CA ILE A 134 24.60 -25.86 -35.38
C ILE A 134 26.10 -25.70 -35.18
N VAL A 135 26.82 -25.27 -36.19
CA VAL A 135 28.27 -25.01 -36.10
C VAL A 135 28.47 -23.54 -35.72
N VAL A 136 29.01 -23.31 -34.52
CA VAL A 136 29.35 -21.99 -34.01
C VAL A 136 30.86 -21.74 -34.20
N THR A 137 31.20 -20.67 -34.91
CA THR A 137 32.59 -20.27 -35.13
C THR A 137 33.17 -19.55 -33.90
N ASN A 138 34.51 -19.44 -33.82
CA ASN A 138 35.13 -18.68 -32.73
C ASN A 138 34.74 -17.20 -32.71
N THR A 139 34.55 -16.61 -33.89
CA THR A 139 34.06 -15.20 -34.01
C THR A 139 32.65 -15.06 -33.44
N GLU A 140 31.74 -15.97 -33.73
CA GLU A 140 30.38 -15.95 -33.19
C GLU A 140 30.35 -16.19 -31.67
N TRP A 141 31.23 -17.04 -31.16
CA TRP A 141 31.39 -17.16 -29.70
C TRP A 141 31.86 -15.87 -29.05
N ALA A 142 32.81 -15.16 -29.65
CA ALA A 142 33.28 -13.87 -29.17
C ALA A 142 32.12 -12.80 -29.22
N GLU A 143 31.35 -12.80 -30.31
CA GLU A 143 30.19 -11.91 -30.43
C GLU A 143 29.12 -12.16 -29.34
N VAL A 144 28.78 -13.45 -29.08
CA VAL A 144 27.82 -13.82 -28.02
C VAL A 144 28.33 -13.42 -26.64
N ILE A 145 29.59 -13.67 -26.33
CA ILE A 145 30.20 -13.33 -25.02
C ILE A 145 30.24 -11.83 -24.85
N SER A 146 30.64 -11.05 -25.87
CA SER A 146 30.66 -9.58 -25.83
C SER A 146 29.26 -9.03 -25.66
N PHE A 147 28.30 -9.51 -26.46
CA PHE A 147 26.91 -9.10 -26.36
C PHE A 147 26.34 -9.34 -24.95
N VAL A 148 26.53 -10.55 -24.39
CA VAL A 148 26.00 -10.87 -23.05
C VAL A 148 26.68 -10.02 -21.98
N ASN A 149 27.96 -9.73 -22.12
CA ASN A 149 28.66 -8.84 -21.20
C ASN A 149 28.10 -7.42 -21.24
N ASP A 150 27.89 -6.88 -22.44
CA ASP A 150 27.41 -5.50 -22.63
C ASP A 150 25.92 -5.33 -22.30
N ALA A 151 25.09 -6.34 -22.65
CA ALA A 151 23.66 -6.30 -22.42
C ALA A 151 23.22 -6.59 -20.96
N PHE A 152 24.09 -7.24 -20.17
CA PHE A 152 23.75 -7.69 -18.81
C PHE A 152 24.79 -7.23 -17.75
N ASP A 153 25.11 -5.94 -17.75
CA ASP A 153 25.93 -5.27 -16.71
C ASP A 153 27.26 -5.98 -16.41
N ASN A 154 28.08 -6.21 -17.43
CA ASN A 154 29.34 -6.92 -17.33
C ASN A 154 29.20 -8.34 -16.73
N PHE A 155 28.15 -9.04 -17.10
CA PHE A 155 27.81 -10.36 -16.61
C PHE A 155 28.99 -11.34 -16.64
N VAL A 156 29.73 -11.39 -17.76
CA VAL A 156 30.87 -12.32 -17.93
C VAL A 156 31.98 -11.99 -16.96
N VAL A 157 32.33 -10.71 -16.83
CA VAL A 157 33.37 -10.25 -15.90
C VAL A 157 32.98 -10.56 -14.46
N ARG A 158 31.76 -10.29 -14.06
CA ARG A 158 31.24 -10.56 -12.71
C ARG A 158 31.23 -12.07 -12.43
N LEU A 159 30.79 -12.88 -13.41
CA LEU A 159 30.71 -14.32 -13.27
C LEU A 159 32.13 -14.93 -13.10
N GLN A 160 33.11 -14.45 -13.88
CA GLN A 160 34.51 -14.90 -13.75
C GLN A 160 35.13 -14.50 -12.41
N GLN A 161 34.84 -13.30 -11.94
CA GLN A 161 35.34 -12.82 -10.65
C GLN A 161 34.73 -13.61 -9.47
N ALA A 162 33.42 -13.91 -9.53
CA ALA A 162 32.72 -14.64 -8.49
C ALA A 162 33.06 -16.12 -8.51
N TYR A 163 33.32 -16.70 -9.70
CA TYR A 163 33.55 -18.13 -9.91
C TYR A 163 34.77 -18.38 -10.79
N PRO A 164 36.00 -18.19 -10.30
CA PRO A 164 37.23 -18.35 -11.08
C PRO A 164 37.47 -19.78 -11.60
N SER A 165 36.75 -20.78 -11.08
CA SER A 165 36.82 -22.19 -11.50
C SER A 165 36.13 -22.47 -12.84
N LEU A 166 35.37 -21.49 -13.39
CA LEU A 166 34.69 -21.59 -14.68
C LEU A 166 35.70 -21.39 -15.83
N GLY A 167 35.82 -22.38 -16.69
CA GLY A 167 36.62 -22.27 -17.93
C GLY A 167 35.85 -21.55 -19.04
N GLU A 168 36.55 -21.13 -20.10
CA GLU A 168 35.94 -20.40 -21.24
C GLU A 168 34.74 -21.11 -21.86
N LYS A 169 34.80 -22.46 -22.01
CA LYS A 169 33.69 -23.27 -22.54
C LYS A 169 32.47 -23.30 -21.62
N GLU A 170 32.68 -23.15 -20.31
CA GLU A 170 31.62 -23.11 -19.32
C GLU A 170 31.00 -21.70 -19.25
N ILE A 171 31.81 -20.66 -19.41
CA ILE A 171 31.36 -19.28 -19.51
C ILE A 171 30.47 -19.09 -20.76
N GLY A 172 30.93 -19.57 -21.93
CA GLY A 172 30.11 -19.55 -23.15
C GLY A 172 28.75 -20.28 -22.96
N PHE A 173 28.79 -21.45 -22.27
CA PHE A 173 27.55 -22.15 -21.93
C PHE A 173 26.62 -21.31 -21.01
N CYS A 174 27.17 -20.68 -20.00
CA CYS A 174 26.43 -19.80 -19.10
C CYS A 174 25.83 -18.57 -19.85
N CYS A 175 26.58 -18.03 -20.82
CA CYS A 175 26.05 -16.95 -21.69
C CYS A 175 24.81 -17.40 -22.48
N LEU A 176 24.86 -18.60 -23.10
CA LEU A 176 23.71 -19.15 -23.83
C LEU A 176 22.51 -19.39 -22.92
N VAL A 177 22.72 -19.85 -21.70
CA VAL A 177 21.68 -20.03 -20.69
C VAL A 177 21.13 -18.67 -20.25
N LYS A 178 21.98 -17.66 -20.05
CA LYS A 178 21.57 -16.28 -19.68
C LYS A 178 20.63 -15.65 -20.68
N ILE A 179 20.88 -15.83 -21.98
CA ILE A 179 20.02 -15.36 -23.08
C ILE A 179 18.86 -16.31 -23.39
N ASN A 180 18.65 -17.31 -22.54
CA ASN A 180 17.52 -18.24 -22.59
C ASN A 180 17.45 -19.10 -23.86
N VAL A 181 18.61 -19.52 -24.41
CA VAL A 181 18.65 -20.53 -25.48
C VAL A 181 18.04 -21.83 -24.97
N ASN A 182 17.13 -22.41 -25.74
CA ASN A 182 16.41 -23.61 -25.34
C ASN A 182 17.32 -24.86 -25.30
N ILE A 183 16.81 -25.91 -24.67
CA ILE A 183 17.58 -27.14 -24.50
C ILE A 183 17.83 -27.89 -25.83
N GLN A 184 16.97 -27.75 -26.82
CA GLN A 184 17.15 -28.34 -28.14
C GLN A 184 18.31 -27.68 -28.85
N ASP A 185 18.32 -26.34 -28.96
CA ASP A 185 19.40 -25.59 -29.61
C ASP A 185 20.76 -25.83 -28.88
N LEU A 186 20.75 -25.86 -27.54
CA LEU A 186 21.95 -26.24 -26.78
C LEU A 186 22.43 -27.65 -27.15
N SER A 187 21.52 -28.62 -27.32
CA SER A 187 21.84 -29.97 -27.76
C SER A 187 22.50 -29.98 -29.13
N ASP A 188 21.98 -29.17 -30.06
CA ASP A 188 22.47 -29.08 -31.44
C ASP A 188 23.81 -28.31 -31.53
N ILE A 189 23.99 -27.24 -30.76
CA ILE A 189 25.26 -26.48 -30.64
C ILE A 189 26.40 -27.35 -30.09
N TYR A 190 26.12 -28.09 -29.02
CA TYR A 190 27.15 -28.92 -28.36
C TYR A 190 27.23 -30.33 -28.91
N CYS A 191 26.35 -30.70 -29.85
CA CYS A 191 26.27 -32.06 -30.43
C CYS A 191 26.16 -33.16 -29.37
N ILE A 192 25.33 -32.95 -28.33
CA ILE A 192 25.08 -33.91 -27.24
C ILE A 192 23.59 -34.00 -26.96
N SER A 193 23.14 -35.09 -26.34
CA SER A 193 21.70 -35.26 -26.04
C SER A 193 21.16 -34.22 -25.03
N LYS A 194 19.87 -33.97 -25.06
CA LYS A 194 19.16 -33.11 -24.07
C LYS A 194 19.44 -33.52 -22.61
N ALA A 195 19.48 -34.87 -22.38
CA ALA A 195 19.83 -35.42 -21.06
C ALA A 195 21.26 -35.03 -20.64
N ALA A 196 22.22 -35.05 -21.60
CA ALA A 196 23.59 -34.62 -21.34
C ALA A 196 23.69 -33.10 -21.08
N ILE A 197 22.88 -32.27 -21.77
CA ILE A 197 22.74 -30.82 -21.46
C ILE A 197 22.23 -30.62 -20.03
N THR A 198 21.16 -31.33 -19.63
CA THR A 198 20.62 -31.24 -18.27
C THR A 198 21.67 -31.64 -17.23
N LYS A 199 22.40 -32.72 -17.47
CA LYS A 199 23.52 -33.15 -16.60
C LYS A 199 24.65 -32.12 -16.55
N ARG A 200 24.96 -31.46 -17.69
CA ARG A 200 25.94 -30.38 -17.75
C ARG A 200 25.50 -29.16 -16.94
N LYS A 201 24.25 -28.76 -17.05
CA LYS A 201 23.64 -27.67 -16.22
C LYS A 201 23.79 -28.00 -14.74
N TYR A 202 23.45 -29.21 -14.34
CA TYR A 202 23.57 -29.66 -12.96
C TYR A 202 25.01 -29.59 -12.46
N ARG A 203 25.99 -30.14 -13.23
CA ARG A 203 27.41 -30.13 -12.87
C ARG A 203 28.00 -28.72 -12.77
N ILE A 204 27.64 -27.81 -13.67
CA ILE A 204 28.05 -26.40 -13.56
C ILE A 204 27.49 -25.80 -12.27
N LYS A 205 26.22 -26.02 -11.99
CA LYS A 205 25.56 -25.52 -10.78
C LYS A 205 26.26 -26.01 -9.51
N THR A 206 26.48 -27.32 -9.38
CA THR A 206 27.01 -27.94 -8.15
C THR A 206 28.52 -27.85 -8.05
N ASP A 207 29.25 -28.25 -9.10
CA ASP A 207 30.69 -28.44 -9.03
C ASP A 207 31.47 -27.14 -9.25
N LYS A 208 30.88 -26.19 -10.00
CA LYS A 208 31.56 -24.93 -10.37
C LYS A 208 31.03 -23.71 -9.60
N LEU A 209 29.72 -23.64 -9.44
CA LEU A 209 29.09 -22.52 -8.71
C LEU A 209 28.84 -22.82 -7.23
N GLY A 210 29.01 -24.10 -6.79
CA GLY A 210 28.82 -24.51 -5.40
C GLY A 210 27.37 -24.39 -4.90
N ILE A 211 26.39 -24.36 -5.80
CA ILE A 211 24.97 -24.20 -5.44
C ILE A 211 24.37 -25.59 -5.19
N THR A 212 24.15 -25.91 -3.91
CA THR A 212 23.59 -27.19 -3.47
C THR A 212 22.11 -27.22 -3.30
N ASP A 213 21.44 -26.04 -3.26
CA ASP A 213 19.98 -25.94 -3.11
C ASP A 213 19.27 -26.53 -4.34
N GLU A 214 18.47 -27.58 -4.12
CA GLU A 214 17.72 -28.29 -5.17
C GLU A 214 16.64 -27.42 -5.83
N ASN A 215 16.10 -26.45 -5.10
CA ASN A 215 15.03 -25.57 -5.61
C ASN A 215 15.56 -24.52 -6.60
N ILE A 216 16.84 -24.26 -6.63
CA ILE A 216 17.45 -23.28 -7.52
C ILE A 216 18.00 -23.98 -8.76
N SER A 217 17.45 -23.70 -9.94
CA SER A 217 18.01 -24.18 -11.21
C SER A 217 19.19 -23.29 -11.65
N LEU A 218 20.08 -23.82 -12.52
CA LEU A 218 21.13 -23.00 -13.14
C LEU A 218 20.53 -21.82 -13.93
N ASP A 219 19.41 -22.06 -14.61
CA ASP A 219 18.72 -21.05 -15.41
C ASP A 219 18.18 -19.90 -14.51
N SER A 220 17.54 -20.25 -13.40
CA SER A 220 17.01 -19.23 -12.46
C SER A 220 18.15 -18.46 -11.79
N PHE A 221 19.23 -19.15 -11.41
CA PHE A 221 20.40 -18.51 -10.81
C PHE A 221 21.04 -17.50 -11.78
N LEU A 222 21.36 -17.92 -13.02
CA LEU A 222 21.99 -17.05 -14.00
C LEU A 222 21.10 -15.89 -14.46
N LYS A 223 19.77 -16.07 -14.43
CA LYS A 223 18.84 -14.96 -14.70
C LYS A 223 18.88 -13.88 -13.62
N ALA A 224 19.04 -14.29 -12.37
CA ALA A 224 19.09 -13.37 -11.23
C ALA A 224 20.48 -12.76 -11.00
N PHE A 225 21.56 -13.46 -11.41
CA PHE A 225 22.95 -13.03 -11.31
C PHE A 225 23.23 -11.84 -12.23
#